data_97f0c5e0fef02525a3bb73aa3cfdb090
#
_entry.id   97f0c5e0fef02525a3bb73aa3cfdb090
#
_cell.length_a   1.000
_cell.length_b   1.000
_cell.length_c   1.000
_cell.angle_alpha   90.00
_cell.angle_beta   90.00
_cell.angle_gamma   90.00
#
_symmetry.space_group_name_H-M   'P 1'
#
loop_
_entity.id
_entity.type
_entity.pdbx_description
1 polymer ?
#
loop_
_entity_poly.entity_id
_entity_poly.type
_entity_poly.pdbx_seq_one_letter_code
_entity_poly.pdbx_strand_id
1 'polypeptide(L)'
;MRRKIYIVNGNSRAAIYGIGTYIEQLTKCLKKTNIEFEMVYLHSDEKEVIFTEKDGYKQISIPKVFSNNPKITDYYYRNVAYLLRESIPYESNVQYVFHLNFITEYLLAENLKKMFNCKIIVVAHYTAWSFALIGDYEKLRTIMGKPETELDVMGKRISESVKNEINMISMCDKLVCVAKHSSDYFIDICKVKESNCVVINNALKDKYKESSIVQKKNIRKKYYIPDNYQMVVFAGRLDEVKGVSFLIKAFRKVLDANPNTFLYIAGEGQLSQYLSEAEESLGRIIFTGRLNKKKLYELYSIADIGVVCSLHEEFGFVAIEMMMHKLPVIVTDTGGLAEIVEDNISGLKIPVRTIKGKRCVDSAKMAQKIEFLLNNPDVASEIAKNGRERFMEKYEISLFKKKMVELYLNI
;
A
#
# COMPACT_ATOMS: atom_id res chain seq x y z
N MET A 1 -11.39 0.12 -31.64
CA MET A 1 -12.48 0.76 -30.91
C MET A 1 -11.85 1.75 -29.93
N ARG A 2 -12.36 3.01 -29.84
CA ARG A 2 -11.91 4.00 -28.87
C ARG A 2 -12.31 3.55 -27.47
N ARG A 3 -11.44 3.73 -26.47
CA ARG A 3 -11.71 3.37 -25.07
C ARG A 3 -11.76 4.60 -24.21
N LYS A 4 -12.72 4.64 -23.30
CA LYS A 4 -12.86 5.71 -22.30
C LYS A 4 -12.88 5.08 -20.91
N ILE A 5 -11.93 5.49 -20.08
CA ILE A 5 -11.66 4.89 -18.78
C ILE A 5 -12.28 5.75 -17.69
N TYR A 6 -13.11 5.17 -16.84
CA TYR A 6 -13.65 5.80 -15.63
C TYR A 6 -12.97 5.17 -14.42
N ILE A 7 -12.07 5.92 -13.78
CA ILE A 7 -11.33 5.47 -12.60
C ILE A 7 -12.17 5.81 -11.37
N VAL A 8 -12.75 4.80 -10.75
CA VAL A 8 -13.66 4.94 -9.62
C VAL A 8 -12.92 4.70 -8.32
N ASN A 9 -13.03 5.65 -7.40
CA ASN A 9 -12.40 5.59 -6.09
C ASN A 9 -13.38 5.99 -4.99
N GLY A 10 -13.34 5.29 -3.86
CA GLY A 10 -14.09 5.65 -2.66
C GLY A 10 -13.35 6.65 -1.79
N ASN A 11 -14.07 7.51 -1.08
CA ASN A 11 -13.50 8.39 -0.06
C ASN A 11 -13.25 7.59 1.22
N SER A 12 -12.15 6.84 1.24
CA SER A 12 -11.75 6.03 2.38
C SER A 12 -10.44 6.55 2.99
N ARG A 13 -10.17 6.19 4.24
CA ARG A 13 -8.87 6.48 4.88
C ARG A 13 -7.69 5.97 4.05
N ALA A 14 -7.85 4.86 3.35
CA ALA A 14 -6.83 4.30 2.46
C ALA A 14 -6.53 5.19 1.25
N ALA A 15 -7.49 6.04 0.83
CA ALA A 15 -7.30 7.00 -0.25
C ALA A 15 -6.26 8.09 0.08
N ILE A 16 -6.01 8.34 1.38
CA ILE A 16 -5.01 9.32 1.83
C ILE A 16 -3.58 8.72 1.80
N TYR A 17 -3.45 7.38 1.78
CA TYR A 17 -2.18 6.65 1.86
C TYR A 17 -1.85 5.90 0.56
N GLY A 18 -1.78 4.58 0.61
CA GLY A 18 -1.33 3.74 -0.51
C GLY A 18 -2.18 3.86 -1.77
N ILE A 19 -3.51 3.84 -1.64
CA ILE A 19 -4.42 3.97 -2.79
C ILE A 19 -4.30 5.37 -3.42
N GLY A 20 -4.20 6.42 -2.61
CA GLY A 20 -3.98 7.78 -3.12
C GLY A 20 -2.67 7.90 -3.89
N THR A 21 -1.59 7.28 -3.39
CA THR A 21 -0.31 7.22 -4.12
C THR A 21 -0.47 6.47 -5.45
N TYR A 22 -1.16 5.33 -5.46
CA TYR A 22 -1.44 4.56 -6.69
C TYR A 22 -2.19 5.42 -7.72
N ILE A 23 -3.28 6.08 -7.33
CA ILE A 23 -4.10 6.92 -8.21
C ILE A 23 -3.29 8.10 -8.75
N GLU A 24 -2.49 8.74 -7.90
CA GLU A 24 -1.59 9.81 -8.32
C GLU A 24 -0.60 9.35 -9.40
N GLN A 25 0.01 8.17 -9.22
CA GLN A 25 0.93 7.62 -10.22
C GLN A 25 0.17 7.21 -11.50
N LEU A 26 -0.98 6.56 -11.38
CA LEU A 26 -1.80 6.15 -12.53
C LEU A 26 -2.22 7.35 -13.38
N THR A 27 -2.82 8.38 -12.77
CA THR A 27 -3.27 9.57 -13.49
C THR A 27 -2.11 10.31 -14.15
N LYS A 28 -0.95 10.44 -13.48
CA LYS A 28 0.27 11.00 -14.08
C LYS A 28 0.79 10.21 -15.27
N CYS A 29 0.63 8.89 -15.25
CA CYS A 29 0.98 8.03 -16.38
C CYS A 29 0.03 8.24 -17.55
N LEU A 30 -1.28 8.24 -17.29
CA LEU A 30 -2.31 8.34 -18.33
C LEU A 30 -2.30 9.68 -19.04
N LYS A 31 -2.04 10.78 -18.33
CA LYS A 31 -1.86 12.12 -18.93
C LYS A 31 -0.78 12.18 -20.03
N LYS A 32 0.14 11.23 -20.05
CA LYS A 32 1.21 11.13 -21.03
C LYS A 32 0.92 10.08 -22.12
N THR A 33 -0.36 9.78 -22.33
CA THR A 33 -0.86 8.83 -23.32
C THR A 33 -2.06 9.41 -24.06
N ASN A 34 -2.52 8.74 -25.10
CA ASN A 34 -3.74 9.07 -25.82
C ASN A 34 -4.98 8.35 -25.22
N ILE A 35 -4.87 7.79 -24.01
CA ILE A 35 -5.99 7.13 -23.34
C ILE A 35 -6.85 8.20 -22.66
N GLU A 36 -8.11 8.28 -23.06
CA GLU A 36 -9.09 9.17 -22.43
C GLU A 36 -9.50 8.58 -21.09
N PHE A 37 -9.46 9.40 -20.03
CA PHE A 37 -9.91 8.97 -18.71
C PHE A 37 -10.58 10.11 -17.93
N GLU A 38 -11.49 9.73 -17.05
CA GLU A 38 -12.14 10.59 -16.06
C GLU A 38 -12.07 9.94 -14.68
N MET A 39 -12.05 10.77 -13.63
CA MET A 39 -12.10 10.30 -12.25
C MET A 39 -13.52 10.32 -11.73
N VAL A 40 -13.91 9.29 -10.97
CA VAL A 40 -15.18 9.23 -10.24
C VAL A 40 -14.87 9.04 -8.76
N TYR A 41 -15.23 10.01 -7.94
CA TYR A 41 -15.07 9.94 -6.49
C TYR A 41 -16.42 9.65 -5.84
N LEU A 42 -16.51 8.48 -5.20
CA LEU A 42 -17.68 8.06 -4.42
C LEU A 42 -17.55 8.53 -2.98
N HIS A 43 -18.68 8.66 -2.30
CA HIS A 43 -18.73 9.06 -0.90
C HIS A 43 -18.02 10.39 -0.61
N SER A 44 -18.14 11.34 -1.54
CA SER A 44 -17.58 12.68 -1.37
C SER A 44 -18.26 13.45 -0.24
N ASP A 45 -17.60 14.46 0.30
CA ASP A 45 -18.16 15.36 1.31
C ASP A 45 -19.02 16.49 0.69
N GLU A 46 -19.17 16.48 -0.64
CA GLU A 46 -20.02 17.41 -1.38
C GLU A 46 -21.51 17.17 -1.05
N LYS A 47 -22.33 18.19 -1.26
CA LYS A 47 -23.80 18.11 -1.02
C LYS A 47 -24.59 17.64 -2.24
N GLU A 48 -24.01 17.78 -3.42
CA GLU A 48 -24.60 17.43 -4.72
C GLU A 48 -23.56 16.79 -5.62
N VAL A 49 -23.98 16.24 -6.77
CA VAL A 49 -23.05 15.70 -7.77
C VAL A 49 -22.32 16.87 -8.43
N ILE A 50 -21.00 16.89 -8.28
CA ILE A 50 -20.14 17.97 -8.78
C ILE A 50 -19.31 17.47 -9.96
N PHE A 51 -19.34 18.24 -11.05
CA PHE A 51 -18.48 18.04 -12.22
C PHE A 51 -17.41 19.11 -12.24
N THR A 52 -16.15 18.69 -12.17
CA THR A 52 -15.02 19.62 -12.19
C THR A 52 -13.98 19.17 -13.20
N GLU A 53 -13.10 20.09 -13.58
CA GLU A 53 -11.85 19.77 -14.26
C GLU A 53 -10.71 20.21 -13.36
N LYS A 54 -9.91 19.27 -12.93
CA LYS A 54 -8.78 19.52 -12.04
C LYS A 54 -7.59 18.72 -12.50
N ASP A 55 -6.41 19.30 -12.40
CA ASP A 55 -5.17 18.65 -12.79
C ASP A 55 -5.17 18.16 -14.26
N GLY A 56 -5.98 18.74 -15.15
CA GLY A 56 -6.08 18.41 -16.57
C GLY A 56 -6.81 17.09 -16.86
N TYR A 57 -7.78 16.70 -16.04
CA TYR A 57 -8.77 15.66 -16.31
C TYR A 57 -10.12 15.98 -15.63
N LYS A 58 -11.18 15.42 -16.20
CA LYS A 58 -12.54 15.58 -15.65
C LYS A 58 -12.73 14.71 -14.41
N GLN A 59 -13.49 15.24 -13.46
CA GLN A 59 -13.82 14.58 -12.19
C GLN A 59 -15.32 14.67 -11.94
N ILE A 60 -15.89 13.56 -11.47
CA ILE A 60 -17.28 13.47 -11.01
C ILE A 60 -17.21 13.11 -9.53
N SER A 61 -17.71 13.98 -8.66
CA SER A 61 -17.81 13.74 -7.22
C SER A 61 -19.26 13.42 -6.86
N ILE A 62 -19.49 12.25 -6.30
CA ILE A 62 -20.81 11.76 -5.90
C ILE A 62 -20.90 11.79 -4.38
N PRO A 63 -21.90 12.47 -3.80
CA PRO A 63 -22.08 12.60 -2.35
C PRO A 63 -22.15 11.27 -1.63
N LYS A 64 -21.71 11.23 -0.37
CA LYS A 64 -21.89 10.10 0.53
C LYS A 64 -23.33 10.09 1.06
N VAL A 65 -23.82 8.90 1.37
CA VAL A 65 -25.06 8.69 2.10
C VAL A 65 -24.72 8.21 3.51
N PHE A 66 -25.27 8.88 4.51
CA PHE A 66 -25.15 8.50 5.91
C PHE A 66 -26.27 7.53 6.28
N SER A 67 -25.96 6.27 6.46
CA SER A 67 -26.91 5.28 6.97
C SER A 67 -26.21 4.07 7.56
N ASN A 68 -26.77 3.55 8.65
CA ASN A 68 -26.38 2.27 9.22
C ASN A 68 -27.20 1.10 8.65
N ASN A 69 -28.08 1.35 7.67
CA ASN A 69 -28.90 0.32 7.04
C ASN A 69 -28.18 -0.23 5.79
N PRO A 70 -27.81 -1.52 5.76
CA PRO A 70 -27.12 -2.12 4.61
C PRO A 70 -27.88 -1.96 3.28
N LYS A 71 -29.21 -2.00 3.30
CA LYS A 71 -30.04 -1.81 2.10
C LYS A 71 -29.85 -0.43 1.47
N ILE A 72 -29.53 0.59 2.26
CA ILE A 72 -29.28 1.94 1.74
C ILE A 72 -27.95 1.98 0.96
N THR A 73 -26.97 1.19 1.36
CA THR A 73 -25.72 1.03 0.60
C THR A 73 -26.02 0.41 -0.78
N ASP A 74 -26.89 -0.59 -0.85
CA ASP A 74 -27.30 -1.21 -2.11
C ASP A 74 -28.02 -0.22 -3.03
N TYR A 75 -28.94 0.58 -2.47
CA TYR A 75 -29.62 1.62 -3.21
C TYR A 75 -28.67 2.74 -3.66
N TYR A 76 -27.67 3.07 -2.84
CA TYR A 76 -26.65 4.04 -3.20
C TYR A 76 -25.90 3.63 -4.47
N TYR A 77 -25.39 2.39 -4.53
CA TYR A 77 -24.63 1.94 -5.71
C TYR A 77 -25.48 1.82 -6.98
N ARG A 78 -26.75 1.45 -6.84
CA ARG A 78 -27.68 1.51 -7.97
C ARG A 78 -27.88 2.95 -8.46
N ASN A 79 -28.06 3.90 -7.54
CA ASN A 79 -28.21 5.31 -7.89
C ASN A 79 -26.92 5.88 -8.49
N VAL A 80 -25.74 5.50 -7.98
CA VAL A 80 -24.46 5.87 -8.58
C VAL A 80 -24.37 5.44 -10.03
N ALA A 81 -24.70 4.19 -10.33
CA ALA A 81 -24.69 3.67 -11.70
C ALA A 81 -25.66 4.41 -12.62
N TYR A 82 -26.86 4.75 -12.11
CA TYR A 82 -27.85 5.55 -12.82
C TYR A 82 -27.36 6.98 -13.09
N LEU A 83 -26.82 7.67 -12.08
CA LEU A 83 -26.25 9.00 -12.22
C LEU A 83 -25.10 9.04 -13.25
N LEU A 84 -24.25 8.02 -13.23
CA LEU A 84 -23.18 7.90 -14.23
C LEU A 84 -23.77 7.68 -15.62
N ARG A 85 -24.86 6.88 -15.74
CA ARG A 85 -25.50 6.62 -17.03
C ARG A 85 -26.09 7.89 -17.64
N GLU A 86 -26.69 8.75 -16.81
CA GLU A 86 -27.25 10.02 -17.24
C GLU A 86 -26.17 11.08 -17.55
N SER A 87 -25.03 11.01 -16.84
CA SER A 87 -23.96 11.99 -16.94
C SER A 87 -22.95 11.68 -18.06
N ILE A 88 -22.83 10.42 -18.46
CA ILE A 88 -21.87 9.96 -19.47
C ILE A 88 -22.58 9.87 -20.83
N PRO A 89 -22.20 10.69 -21.81
CA PRO A 89 -22.77 10.60 -23.16
C PRO A 89 -22.58 9.21 -23.75
N TYR A 90 -23.63 8.65 -24.33
CA TYR A 90 -23.53 7.39 -25.04
C TYR A 90 -22.89 7.59 -26.42
N GLU A 91 -21.84 6.82 -26.68
CA GLU A 91 -21.13 6.80 -27.95
C GLU A 91 -21.00 5.33 -28.43
N SER A 92 -21.63 4.97 -29.57
CA SER A 92 -21.70 3.59 -30.05
C SER A 92 -20.34 2.99 -30.47
N ASN A 93 -19.34 3.83 -30.76
CA ASN A 93 -17.99 3.42 -31.17
C ASN A 93 -16.98 3.43 -30.00
N VAL A 94 -17.44 3.65 -28.75
CA VAL A 94 -16.63 3.70 -27.54
C VAL A 94 -16.85 2.46 -26.69
N GLN A 95 -15.74 1.82 -26.28
CA GLN A 95 -15.74 0.83 -25.22
C GLN A 95 -15.54 1.55 -23.89
N TYR A 96 -16.55 1.52 -23.04
CA TYR A 96 -16.47 2.04 -21.69
C TYR A 96 -15.74 1.03 -20.79
N VAL A 97 -14.81 1.53 -19.99
CA VAL A 97 -14.06 0.72 -19.02
C VAL A 97 -14.17 1.37 -17.65
N PHE A 98 -14.74 0.68 -16.68
CA PHE A 98 -14.75 1.11 -15.29
C PHE A 98 -13.62 0.43 -14.53
N HIS A 99 -12.69 1.24 -14.03
CA HIS A 99 -11.55 0.81 -13.24
C HIS A 99 -11.85 1.09 -11.77
N LEU A 100 -12.21 0.04 -11.02
CA LEU A 100 -12.68 0.11 -9.65
C LEU A 100 -11.52 -0.16 -8.67
N ASN A 101 -11.26 0.80 -7.77
CA ASN A 101 -10.17 0.72 -6.79
C ASN A 101 -10.61 0.13 -5.44
N PHE A 102 -11.53 -0.82 -5.47
CA PHE A 102 -12.06 -1.56 -4.33
C PHE A 102 -12.58 -2.92 -4.78
N ILE A 103 -12.70 -3.85 -3.84
CA ILE A 103 -13.01 -5.25 -4.11
C ILE A 103 -14.32 -5.74 -3.44
N THR A 104 -15.03 -4.88 -2.75
CA THR A 104 -16.21 -5.27 -1.96
C THR A 104 -17.53 -4.80 -2.53
N GLU A 105 -17.51 -3.84 -3.45
CA GLU A 105 -18.70 -3.13 -3.91
C GLU A 105 -19.29 -3.76 -5.19
N TYR A 106 -19.58 -5.07 -5.15
CA TYR A 106 -20.02 -5.83 -6.33
C TYR A 106 -21.33 -5.33 -6.91
N LEU A 107 -22.22 -4.73 -6.10
CA LEU A 107 -23.47 -4.16 -6.56
C LEU A 107 -23.27 -2.97 -7.51
N LEU A 108 -22.22 -2.17 -7.31
CA LEU A 108 -21.87 -1.14 -8.29
C LEU A 108 -21.47 -1.77 -9.61
N ALA A 109 -20.60 -2.76 -9.59
CA ALA A 109 -20.13 -3.45 -10.79
C ALA A 109 -21.30 -4.10 -11.55
N GLU A 110 -22.22 -4.76 -10.83
CA GLU A 110 -23.43 -5.37 -11.40
C GLU A 110 -24.32 -4.33 -12.08
N ASN A 111 -24.61 -3.21 -11.42
CA ASN A 111 -25.45 -2.16 -11.98
C ASN A 111 -24.76 -1.44 -13.16
N LEU A 112 -23.46 -1.24 -13.13
CA LEU A 112 -22.72 -0.69 -14.27
C LEU A 112 -22.85 -1.62 -15.50
N LYS A 113 -22.71 -2.94 -15.33
CA LYS A 113 -22.89 -3.89 -16.43
C LYS A 113 -24.32 -3.96 -16.97
N LYS A 114 -25.32 -3.71 -16.12
CA LYS A 114 -26.74 -3.61 -16.56
C LYS A 114 -27.02 -2.34 -17.38
N MET A 115 -26.35 -1.24 -17.05
CA MET A 115 -26.64 0.09 -17.64
C MET A 115 -25.70 0.48 -18.77
N PHE A 116 -24.52 -0.12 -18.84
CA PHE A 116 -23.51 0.14 -19.86
C PHE A 116 -23.05 -1.15 -20.53
N ASN A 117 -22.79 -1.07 -21.84
CA ASN A 117 -21.96 -2.08 -22.50
C ASN A 117 -20.49 -1.78 -22.14
N CYS A 118 -20.04 -2.27 -20.98
CA CYS A 118 -18.76 -1.91 -20.42
C CYS A 118 -17.88 -3.10 -20.05
N LYS A 119 -16.60 -2.82 -19.87
CA LYS A 119 -15.62 -3.69 -19.23
C LYS A 119 -15.33 -3.20 -17.82
N ILE A 120 -15.05 -4.11 -16.91
CA ILE A 120 -14.73 -3.80 -15.51
C ILE A 120 -13.35 -4.34 -15.17
N ILE A 121 -12.48 -3.44 -14.75
CA ILE A 121 -11.20 -3.76 -14.12
C ILE A 121 -11.37 -3.52 -12.61
N VAL A 122 -10.98 -4.49 -11.81
CA VAL A 122 -10.92 -4.36 -10.34
C VAL A 122 -9.47 -4.37 -9.92
N VAL A 123 -9.08 -3.44 -9.04
CA VAL A 123 -7.75 -3.44 -8.43
C VAL A 123 -7.85 -3.81 -6.96
N ALA A 124 -7.23 -4.93 -6.62
CA ALA A 124 -7.14 -5.42 -5.25
C ALA A 124 -5.99 -4.72 -4.51
N HIS A 125 -6.30 -3.61 -3.85
CA HIS A 125 -5.34 -2.88 -3.02
C HIS A 125 -5.18 -3.48 -1.63
N TYR A 126 -6.20 -4.17 -1.15
CA TYR A 126 -6.24 -4.88 0.14
C TYR A 126 -7.44 -5.83 0.18
N THR A 127 -7.46 -6.73 1.12
CA THR A 127 -8.59 -7.62 1.42
C THR A 127 -9.00 -7.47 2.90
N ALA A 128 -10.25 -7.72 3.20
CA ALA A 128 -10.73 -7.56 4.59
C ALA A 128 -10.11 -8.60 5.54
N TRP A 129 -9.89 -9.83 5.06
CA TRP A 129 -9.26 -10.88 5.86
C TRP A 129 -7.81 -10.56 6.22
N SER A 130 -7.07 -9.93 5.30
CA SER A 130 -5.66 -9.60 5.53
C SER A 130 -5.48 -8.60 6.68
N PHE A 131 -6.43 -7.67 6.84
CA PHE A 131 -6.48 -6.81 8.02
C PHE A 131 -6.92 -7.55 9.27
N ALA A 132 -8.01 -8.33 9.18
CA ALA A 132 -8.59 -9.03 10.34
C ALA A 132 -7.66 -10.09 10.92
N LEU A 133 -6.89 -10.77 10.07
CA LEU A 133 -5.95 -11.83 10.46
C LEU A 133 -4.48 -11.37 10.44
N ILE A 134 -4.23 -10.09 10.17
CA ILE A 134 -2.87 -9.53 10.03
C ILE A 134 -2.02 -10.38 9.05
N GLY A 135 -2.63 -10.77 7.92
CA GLY A 135 -1.99 -11.56 6.88
C GLY A 135 -1.67 -13.02 7.25
N ASP A 136 -2.31 -13.58 8.26
CA ASP A 136 -2.17 -15.00 8.63
C ASP A 136 -2.95 -15.89 7.64
N TYR A 137 -2.28 -16.29 6.57
CA TYR A 137 -2.88 -17.07 5.48
C TYR A 137 -3.27 -18.49 5.90
N GLU A 138 -2.51 -19.12 6.80
CA GLU A 138 -2.85 -20.45 7.31
C GLU A 138 -4.12 -20.43 8.15
N LYS A 139 -4.29 -19.37 8.95
CA LYS A 139 -5.53 -19.16 9.70
C LYS A 139 -6.71 -18.91 8.76
N LEU A 140 -6.50 -18.15 7.67
CA LEU A 140 -7.53 -17.98 6.64
C LEU A 140 -7.95 -19.33 6.02
N ARG A 141 -6.98 -20.15 5.60
CA ARG A 141 -7.25 -21.49 5.06
C ARG A 141 -8.05 -22.36 6.03
N THR A 142 -7.69 -22.30 7.31
CA THR A 142 -8.40 -23.03 8.36
C THR A 142 -9.86 -22.56 8.48
N ILE A 143 -10.10 -21.25 8.42
CA ILE A 143 -11.47 -20.68 8.45
C ILE A 143 -12.26 -21.12 7.21
N MET A 144 -11.68 -20.98 6.02
CA MET A 144 -12.37 -21.30 4.77
C MET A 144 -12.59 -22.80 4.56
N GLY A 145 -11.84 -23.67 5.25
CA GLY A 145 -12.03 -25.12 5.22
C GLY A 145 -13.12 -25.66 6.17
N LYS A 146 -13.70 -24.81 7.05
CA LYS A 146 -14.72 -25.21 8.01
C LYS A 146 -16.14 -24.91 7.49
N PRO A 147 -17.14 -25.75 7.87
CA PRO A 147 -18.55 -25.40 7.68
C PRO A 147 -18.90 -24.09 8.42
N GLU A 148 -19.79 -23.28 7.87
CA GLU A 148 -20.17 -21.98 8.47
C GLU A 148 -20.73 -22.11 9.89
N THR A 149 -21.37 -23.25 10.19
CA THR A 149 -21.92 -23.58 11.52
C THR A 149 -20.86 -23.75 12.61
N GLU A 150 -19.62 -24.08 12.23
CA GLU A 150 -18.48 -24.27 13.15
C GLU A 150 -17.62 -23.01 13.31
N LEU A 151 -17.94 -21.95 12.57
CA LEU A 151 -17.20 -20.71 12.63
C LEU A 151 -17.65 -19.83 13.81
N ASP A 152 -16.69 -19.24 14.50
CA ASP A 152 -16.93 -18.16 15.46
C ASP A 152 -17.38 -16.87 14.74
N VAL A 153 -17.69 -15.82 15.50
CA VAL A 153 -18.16 -14.53 14.97
C VAL A 153 -17.14 -13.91 13.98
N MET A 154 -15.84 -14.01 14.27
CA MET A 154 -14.79 -13.49 13.40
C MET A 154 -14.70 -14.33 12.11
N GLY A 155 -14.70 -15.64 12.23
CA GLY A 155 -14.67 -16.56 11.09
C GLY A 155 -15.85 -16.36 10.13
N LYS A 156 -17.06 -16.15 10.66
CA LYS A 156 -18.23 -15.84 9.85
C LYS A 156 -18.08 -14.53 9.07
N ARG A 157 -17.60 -13.46 9.74
CA ARG A 157 -17.34 -12.17 9.08
C ARG A 157 -16.30 -12.29 7.96
N ILE A 158 -15.24 -13.06 8.20
CA ILE A 158 -14.19 -13.29 7.20
C ILE A 158 -14.77 -14.09 6.02
N SER A 159 -15.50 -15.18 6.29
CA SER A 159 -16.15 -15.99 5.25
C SER A 159 -17.10 -15.15 4.40
N GLU A 160 -17.92 -14.30 5.02
CA GLU A 160 -18.83 -13.38 4.32
C GLU A 160 -18.05 -12.36 3.46
N SER A 161 -16.98 -11.80 4.00
CA SER A 161 -16.12 -10.88 3.24
C SER A 161 -15.52 -11.57 2.00
N VAL A 162 -15.03 -12.80 2.12
CA VAL A 162 -14.50 -13.58 0.99
C VAL A 162 -15.60 -13.86 -0.03
N LYS A 163 -16.83 -14.18 0.40
CA LYS A 163 -17.98 -14.33 -0.51
C LYS A 163 -18.26 -13.05 -1.30
N ASN A 164 -18.18 -11.88 -0.65
CA ASN A 164 -18.38 -10.59 -1.32
C ASN A 164 -17.25 -10.29 -2.32
N GLU A 165 -16.01 -10.63 -1.99
CA GLU A 165 -14.89 -10.53 -2.92
C GLU A 165 -15.08 -11.45 -4.14
N ILE A 166 -15.53 -12.70 -3.95
CA ILE A 166 -15.87 -13.64 -5.04
C ILE A 166 -16.98 -13.06 -5.93
N ASN A 167 -18.04 -12.49 -5.34
CA ASN A 167 -19.12 -11.85 -6.09
C ASN A 167 -18.58 -10.69 -6.94
N MET A 168 -17.72 -9.83 -6.37
CA MET A 168 -17.11 -8.73 -7.11
C MET A 168 -16.25 -9.23 -8.28
N ILE A 169 -15.45 -10.25 -8.05
CA ILE A 169 -14.57 -10.82 -9.08
C ILE A 169 -15.38 -11.46 -10.21
N SER A 170 -16.52 -12.08 -9.90
CA SER A 170 -17.40 -12.65 -10.92
C SER A 170 -17.96 -11.61 -11.90
N MET A 171 -17.98 -10.33 -11.48
CA MET A 171 -18.44 -9.20 -12.32
C MET A 171 -17.29 -8.56 -13.10
N CYS A 172 -16.02 -8.80 -12.75
CA CYS A 172 -14.91 -8.14 -13.42
C CYS A 172 -14.42 -8.91 -14.66
N ASP A 173 -13.92 -8.17 -15.64
CA ASP A 173 -13.27 -8.72 -16.83
C ASP A 173 -11.78 -8.96 -16.57
N LYS A 174 -11.16 -8.13 -15.71
CA LYS A 174 -9.78 -8.29 -15.23
C LYS A 174 -9.65 -7.90 -13.78
N LEU A 175 -8.93 -8.73 -13.02
CA LEU A 175 -8.49 -8.47 -11.67
C LEU A 175 -7.00 -8.08 -11.69
N VAL A 176 -6.68 -6.91 -11.19
CA VAL A 176 -5.30 -6.44 -11.01
C VAL A 176 -4.90 -6.62 -9.54
N CYS A 177 -3.86 -7.38 -9.30
CA CYS A 177 -3.25 -7.56 -7.98
C CYS A 177 -1.96 -6.74 -7.91
N VAL A 178 -1.77 -6.02 -6.79
CA VAL A 178 -0.60 -5.15 -6.61
C VAL A 178 0.67 -5.92 -6.26
N ALA A 179 0.54 -7.19 -5.87
CA ALA A 179 1.63 -8.10 -5.54
C ALA A 179 1.21 -9.55 -5.85
N LYS A 180 2.21 -10.45 -5.96
CA LYS A 180 1.97 -11.86 -6.31
C LYS A 180 1.18 -12.59 -5.22
N HIS A 181 1.51 -12.41 -3.94
CA HIS A 181 0.80 -13.08 -2.83
C HIS A 181 -0.70 -12.77 -2.82
N SER A 182 -1.08 -11.56 -3.24
CA SER A 182 -2.47 -11.17 -3.41
C SER A 182 -3.13 -11.94 -4.57
N SER A 183 -2.42 -12.09 -5.70
CA SER A 183 -2.86 -12.92 -6.82
C SER A 183 -3.02 -14.39 -6.40
N ASP A 184 -2.06 -14.93 -5.66
CA ASP A 184 -2.10 -16.32 -5.17
C ASP A 184 -3.34 -16.56 -4.28
N TYR A 185 -3.70 -15.59 -3.43
CA TYR A 185 -4.94 -15.63 -2.65
C TYR A 185 -6.18 -15.72 -3.53
N PHE A 186 -6.32 -14.89 -4.55
CA PHE A 186 -7.49 -14.89 -5.41
C PHE A 186 -7.60 -16.17 -6.25
N ILE A 187 -6.48 -16.70 -6.72
CA ILE A 187 -6.46 -17.96 -7.45
C ILE A 187 -6.78 -19.14 -6.52
N ASP A 188 -6.16 -19.17 -5.34
CA ASP A 188 -6.19 -20.34 -4.44
C ASP A 188 -7.50 -20.40 -3.62
N ILE A 189 -7.93 -19.29 -3.03
CA ILE A 189 -9.12 -19.22 -2.18
C ILE A 189 -10.36 -18.85 -2.97
N CYS A 190 -10.29 -17.77 -3.77
CA CYS A 190 -11.46 -17.28 -4.52
C CYS A 190 -11.67 -18.01 -5.85
N LYS A 191 -10.78 -18.93 -6.24
CA LYS A 191 -10.86 -19.74 -7.47
C LYS A 191 -10.94 -18.93 -8.76
N VAL A 192 -10.30 -17.78 -8.78
CA VAL A 192 -10.18 -16.94 -9.97
C VAL A 192 -9.35 -17.65 -11.03
N LYS A 193 -9.77 -17.61 -12.29
CA LYS A 193 -8.95 -18.12 -13.40
C LYS A 193 -7.69 -17.27 -13.53
N GLU A 194 -6.54 -17.91 -13.61
CA GLU A 194 -5.24 -17.24 -13.73
C GLU A 194 -5.22 -16.25 -14.92
N SER A 195 -5.85 -16.59 -16.04
CA SER A 195 -5.97 -15.71 -17.22
C SER A 195 -6.71 -14.39 -16.94
N ASN A 196 -7.51 -14.32 -15.89
CA ASN A 196 -8.27 -13.12 -15.50
C ASN A 196 -7.56 -12.30 -14.41
N CYS A 197 -6.50 -12.85 -13.81
CA CYS A 197 -5.71 -12.19 -12.76
C CYS A 197 -4.38 -11.71 -13.33
N VAL A 198 -4.05 -10.44 -13.12
CA VAL A 198 -2.82 -9.82 -13.61
C VAL A 198 -2.07 -9.15 -12.47
N VAL A 199 -0.80 -9.46 -12.31
CA VAL A 199 0.05 -8.78 -11.32
C VAL A 199 0.70 -7.54 -11.94
N ILE A 200 0.26 -6.37 -11.44
CA ILE A 200 0.85 -5.08 -11.78
C ILE A 200 1.29 -4.42 -10.49
N ASN A 201 2.58 -4.54 -10.18
CA ASN A 201 3.12 -3.95 -8.97
C ASN A 201 2.95 -2.44 -8.96
N ASN A 202 2.66 -1.89 -7.80
CA ASN A 202 2.73 -0.45 -7.59
C ASN A 202 4.15 0.06 -7.88
N ALA A 203 4.24 1.31 -8.31
CA ALA A 203 5.51 1.90 -8.69
C ALA A 203 5.58 3.38 -8.29
N LEU A 204 6.78 3.93 -8.32
CA LEU A 204 7.01 5.34 -8.01
C LEU A 204 7.87 5.96 -9.13
N LYS A 205 7.55 7.23 -9.43
CA LYS A 205 8.48 8.04 -10.22
C LYS A 205 9.76 8.24 -9.43
N ASP A 206 10.89 7.95 -10.05
CA ASP A 206 12.18 8.21 -9.44
C ASP A 206 12.35 9.70 -9.06
N LYS A 207 12.68 9.92 -7.80
CA LYS A 207 12.94 11.24 -7.21
C LYS A 207 14.30 11.33 -6.52
N TYR A 208 15.10 10.27 -6.62
CA TYR A 208 16.42 10.26 -6.03
C TYR A 208 17.31 11.33 -6.65
N LYS A 209 17.98 12.05 -5.78
CA LYS A 209 19.09 12.95 -6.12
C LYS A 209 20.19 12.69 -5.13
N GLU A 210 21.38 12.45 -5.65
CA GLU A 210 22.52 12.29 -4.80
C GLU A 210 22.82 13.59 -4.08
N SER A 211 22.90 13.53 -2.74
CA SER A 211 23.20 14.69 -1.90
C SER A 211 24.71 14.76 -1.67
N SER A 212 25.29 15.95 -1.86
CA SER A 212 26.68 16.19 -1.52
C SER A 212 26.91 16.06 0.00
N ILE A 213 28.16 15.85 0.41
CA ILE A 213 28.53 15.78 1.82
C ILE A 213 28.07 17.04 2.58
N VAL A 214 28.23 18.22 1.96
CA VAL A 214 27.79 19.50 2.56
C VAL A 214 26.28 19.54 2.74
N GLN A 215 25.50 19.07 1.75
CA GLN A 215 24.05 19.01 1.86
C GLN A 215 23.61 18.05 2.97
N LYS A 216 24.22 16.85 3.06
CA LYS A 216 23.95 15.90 4.14
C LYS A 216 24.24 16.50 5.52
N LYS A 217 25.39 17.18 5.70
CA LYS A 217 25.71 17.87 6.95
C LYS A 217 24.68 18.95 7.30
N ASN A 218 24.28 19.77 6.33
CA ASN A 218 23.25 20.79 6.56
C ASN A 218 21.90 20.19 6.97
N ILE A 219 21.49 19.06 6.34
CA ILE A 219 20.27 18.35 6.71
C ILE A 219 20.41 17.76 8.12
N ARG A 220 21.55 17.12 8.47
CA ARG A 220 21.79 16.60 9.82
C ARG A 220 21.71 17.70 10.87
N LYS A 221 22.34 18.86 10.62
CA LYS A 221 22.25 20.05 11.52
C LYS A 221 20.80 20.52 11.70
N LYS A 222 20.02 20.57 10.61
CA LYS A 222 18.59 20.96 10.64
C LYS A 222 17.75 20.04 11.54
N TYR A 223 18.10 18.75 11.60
CA TYR A 223 17.39 17.75 12.43
C TYR A 223 18.11 17.46 13.75
N TYR A 224 19.10 18.30 14.14
CA TYR A 224 19.86 18.18 15.40
C TYR A 224 20.56 16.82 15.57
N ILE A 225 21.06 16.24 14.47
CA ILE A 225 21.78 14.96 14.48
C ILE A 225 23.28 15.25 14.45
N PRO A 226 24.05 14.90 15.51
CA PRO A 226 25.50 15.04 15.50
C PRO A 226 26.16 14.21 14.40
N ASP A 227 27.30 14.69 13.87
CA ASP A 227 27.95 14.03 12.73
C ASP A 227 28.44 12.61 13.05
N ASN A 228 28.80 12.35 14.31
CA ASN A 228 29.27 11.05 14.78
C ASN A 228 28.15 10.09 15.22
N TYR A 229 26.86 10.45 15.00
CA TYR A 229 25.72 9.58 15.32
C TYR A 229 25.21 8.86 14.07
N GLN A 230 24.79 7.63 14.26
CA GLN A 230 24.09 6.84 13.24
C GLN A 230 22.58 7.06 13.33
N MET A 231 21.88 6.82 12.25
CA MET A 231 20.44 7.07 12.16
C MET A 231 19.69 5.89 11.56
N VAL A 232 18.76 5.35 12.32
CA VAL A 232 17.75 4.39 11.84
C VAL A 232 16.45 5.16 11.60
N VAL A 233 15.76 4.90 10.48
CA VAL A 233 14.51 5.56 10.15
C VAL A 233 13.39 4.55 9.91
N PHE A 234 12.23 4.81 10.50
CA PHE A 234 10.96 4.17 10.22
C PHE A 234 9.99 5.21 9.65
N ALA A 235 9.17 4.81 8.67
CA ALA A 235 8.07 5.64 8.19
C ALA A 235 6.80 4.78 8.04
N GLY A 236 5.67 5.28 8.53
CA GLY A 236 4.40 4.58 8.43
C GLY A 236 3.37 5.05 9.45
N ARG A 237 2.17 4.48 9.39
CA ARG A 237 1.17 4.71 10.44
C ARG A 237 1.65 4.12 11.75
N LEU A 238 1.26 4.74 12.86
CA LEU A 238 1.52 4.23 14.20
C LEU A 238 0.32 3.39 14.65
N ASP A 239 0.24 2.16 14.13
CA ASP A 239 -0.73 1.14 14.52
C ASP A 239 -0.05 -0.22 14.69
N GLU A 240 -0.75 -1.18 15.31
CA GLU A 240 -0.22 -2.51 15.64
C GLU A 240 0.34 -3.24 14.40
N VAL A 241 -0.36 -3.12 13.25
CA VAL A 241 0.03 -3.82 12.02
C VAL A 241 1.41 -3.38 11.51
N LYS A 242 1.83 -2.13 11.84
CA LYS A 242 3.13 -1.59 11.44
C LYS A 242 4.29 -2.02 12.32
N GLY A 243 4.02 -2.72 13.43
CA GLY A 243 5.03 -3.38 14.23
C GLY A 243 5.99 -2.46 15.00
N VAL A 244 5.63 -1.20 15.23
CA VAL A 244 6.49 -0.19 15.88
C VAL A 244 6.94 -0.63 17.28
N SER A 245 6.09 -1.31 18.04
CA SER A 245 6.47 -1.87 19.36
C SER A 245 7.65 -2.85 19.28
N PHE A 246 7.73 -3.66 18.21
CA PHE A 246 8.85 -4.58 18.02
C PHE A 246 10.14 -3.83 17.68
N LEU A 247 10.03 -2.73 16.91
CA LEU A 247 11.17 -1.87 16.58
C LEU A 247 11.70 -1.14 17.80
N ILE A 248 10.84 -0.57 18.65
CA ILE A 248 11.25 0.07 19.91
C ILE A 248 11.99 -0.92 20.80
N LYS A 249 11.45 -2.14 20.97
CA LYS A 249 12.11 -3.20 21.75
C LYS A 249 13.46 -3.63 21.15
N ALA A 250 13.55 -3.69 19.82
CA ALA A 250 14.80 -3.99 19.13
C ALA A 250 15.82 -2.86 19.32
N PHE A 251 15.36 -1.61 19.19
CA PHE A 251 16.23 -0.44 19.26
C PHE A 251 16.87 -0.25 20.64
N ARG A 252 16.19 -0.60 21.74
CA ARG A 252 16.81 -0.64 23.07
C ARG A 252 18.06 -1.50 23.07
N LYS A 253 18.00 -2.71 22.49
CA LYS A 253 19.17 -3.60 22.38
C LYS A 253 20.25 -3.02 21.49
N VAL A 254 19.87 -2.35 20.40
CA VAL A 254 20.84 -1.65 19.53
C VAL A 254 21.61 -0.60 20.32
N LEU A 255 20.98 0.12 21.24
CA LEU A 255 21.66 1.14 22.05
C LEU A 255 22.73 0.56 23.00
N ASP A 256 22.59 -0.70 23.42
CA ASP A 256 23.61 -1.37 24.25
C ASP A 256 24.94 -1.51 23.50
N ALA A 257 24.90 -1.83 22.20
CA ALA A 257 26.07 -2.00 21.35
C ALA A 257 26.45 -0.70 20.58
N ASN A 258 25.48 0.10 20.19
CA ASN A 258 25.63 1.31 19.38
C ASN A 258 24.99 2.54 20.07
N PRO A 259 25.56 3.05 21.17
CA PRO A 259 24.93 4.12 21.99
C PRO A 259 24.79 5.46 21.24
N ASN A 260 25.58 5.68 20.19
CA ASN A 260 25.50 6.87 19.33
C ASN A 260 24.58 6.67 18.13
N THR A 261 23.38 6.13 18.36
CA THR A 261 22.37 5.92 17.33
C THR A 261 21.07 6.62 17.70
N PHE A 262 20.41 7.21 16.71
CA PHE A 262 19.04 7.72 16.81
C PHE A 262 18.08 6.85 16.00
N LEU A 263 16.86 6.67 16.52
CA LEU A 263 15.72 6.14 15.78
C LEU A 263 14.72 7.26 15.51
N TYR A 264 14.48 7.55 14.23
CA TYR A 264 13.46 8.49 13.78
C TYR A 264 12.21 7.73 13.34
N ILE A 265 11.09 8.00 14.00
CA ILE A 265 9.79 7.39 13.71
C ILE A 265 8.89 8.46 13.07
N ALA A 266 8.75 8.39 11.75
CA ALA A 266 7.95 9.32 10.96
C ALA A 266 6.55 8.75 10.69
N GLY A 267 5.53 9.28 11.38
CA GLY A 267 4.16 8.79 11.20
C GLY A 267 3.18 9.38 12.22
N GLU A 268 1.92 9.05 12.02
CA GLU A 268 0.81 9.44 12.90
C GLU A 268 -0.03 8.23 13.31
N GLY A 269 -0.68 8.29 14.46
CA GLY A 269 -1.53 7.23 15.00
C GLY A 269 -1.53 7.20 16.53
N GLN A 270 -1.38 6.04 17.13
CA GLN A 270 -1.44 5.83 18.59
C GLN A 270 -0.15 6.25 19.30
N LEU A 271 0.22 7.54 19.18
CA LEU A 271 1.50 8.05 19.65
C LEU A 271 1.74 7.85 21.14
N SER A 272 0.72 8.07 22.00
CA SER A 272 0.85 7.95 23.46
C SER A 272 1.31 6.55 23.90
N GLN A 273 0.80 5.50 23.26
CA GLN A 273 1.23 4.13 23.52
C GLN A 273 2.74 3.96 23.25
N TYR A 274 3.20 4.42 22.09
CA TYR A 274 4.60 4.23 21.68
C TYR A 274 5.57 5.14 22.45
N LEU A 275 5.12 6.31 22.91
CA LEU A 275 5.90 7.13 23.84
C LEU A 275 6.13 6.40 25.16
N SER A 276 5.09 5.78 25.73
CA SER A 276 5.20 4.97 26.94
C SER A 276 6.12 3.75 26.73
N GLU A 277 5.96 3.04 25.60
CA GLU A 277 6.85 1.91 25.28
C GLU A 277 8.31 2.33 25.07
N ALA A 278 8.57 3.57 24.67
CA ALA A 278 9.91 4.11 24.41
C ALA A 278 10.58 4.74 25.64
N GLU A 279 9.89 4.87 26.78
CA GLU A 279 10.28 5.69 27.96
C GLU A 279 11.77 5.64 28.30
N GLU A 280 12.36 4.45 28.43
CA GLU A 280 13.79 4.26 28.74
C GLU A 280 14.74 4.74 27.61
N SER A 281 14.25 4.90 26.40
CA SER A 281 15.02 5.21 25.20
C SER A 281 14.61 6.56 24.57
N LEU A 282 13.71 7.33 25.21
CA LEU A 282 13.18 8.60 24.67
C LEU A 282 14.27 9.61 24.29
N GLY A 283 15.41 9.59 24.96
CA GLY A 283 16.56 10.44 24.59
C GLY A 283 17.20 10.09 23.24
N ARG A 284 16.86 8.95 22.64
CA ARG A 284 17.39 8.42 21.37
C ARG A 284 16.32 8.09 20.34
N ILE A 285 15.04 8.17 20.69
CA ILE A 285 13.90 7.91 19.78
C ILE A 285 13.17 9.23 19.55
N ILE A 286 13.08 9.64 18.29
CA ILE A 286 12.44 10.88 17.87
C ILE A 286 11.16 10.55 17.09
N PHE A 287 10.01 10.91 17.64
CA PHE A 287 8.72 10.84 16.95
C PHE A 287 8.48 12.16 16.23
N THR A 288 8.50 12.13 14.90
CA THR A 288 8.42 13.35 14.09
C THR A 288 6.97 13.77 13.76
N GLY A 289 5.99 12.91 14.05
CA GLY A 289 4.66 13.04 13.45
C GLY A 289 4.70 12.76 11.95
N ARG A 290 3.59 13.04 11.27
CA ARG A 290 3.49 12.88 9.81
C ARG A 290 4.34 13.91 9.09
N LEU A 291 5.24 13.45 8.23
CA LEU A 291 6.07 14.30 7.37
C LEU A 291 5.52 14.34 5.95
N ASN A 292 5.64 15.48 5.29
CA ASN A 292 5.46 15.54 3.84
C ASN A 292 6.62 14.83 3.12
N LYS A 293 6.41 14.46 1.86
CA LYS A 293 7.40 13.68 1.09
C LYS A 293 8.78 14.37 1.00
N LYS A 294 8.83 15.71 0.92
CA LYS A 294 10.10 16.44 0.87
C LYS A 294 10.92 16.22 2.13
N LYS A 295 10.31 16.42 3.31
CA LYS A 295 10.99 16.22 4.60
C LYS A 295 11.35 14.74 4.84
N LEU A 296 10.47 13.82 4.44
CA LEU A 296 10.73 12.39 4.57
C LEU A 296 11.93 11.96 3.71
N TYR A 297 12.03 12.46 2.49
CA TYR A 297 13.15 12.16 1.58
C TYR A 297 14.47 12.84 2.04
N GLU A 298 14.39 14.00 2.70
CA GLU A 298 15.55 14.57 3.39
C GLU A 298 16.07 13.59 4.48
N LEU A 299 15.17 13.00 5.29
CA LEU A 299 15.59 12.00 6.29
C LEU A 299 16.18 10.74 5.64
N TYR A 300 15.57 10.22 4.57
CA TYR A 300 16.13 9.05 3.87
C TYR A 300 17.52 9.32 3.29
N SER A 301 17.82 10.58 2.89
CA SER A 301 19.12 10.93 2.32
C SER A 301 20.27 10.98 3.34
N ILE A 302 19.95 11.03 4.63
CA ILE A 302 20.93 11.12 5.74
C ILE A 302 20.90 9.92 6.69
N ALA A 303 19.88 9.05 6.57
CA ALA A 303 19.76 7.85 7.38
C ALA A 303 20.76 6.77 6.93
N ASP A 304 21.20 5.96 7.87
CA ASP A 304 22.09 4.83 7.64
C ASP A 304 21.30 3.56 7.33
N ILE A 305 20.11 3.39 7.94
CA ILE A 305 19.25 2.21 7.77
C ILE A 305 17.78 2.63 7.75
N GLY A 306 17.01 2.05 6.83
CA GLY A 306 15.55 2.07 6.83
C GLY A 306 14.96 0.77 7.38
N VAL A 307 13.94 0.87 8.24
CA VAL A 307 13.25 -0.32 8.78
C VAL A 307 11.78 -0.26 8.44
N VAL A 308 11.24 -1.38 7.90
CA VAL A 308 9.82 -1.59 7.63
C VAL A 308 9.39 -2.88 8.32
N CYS A 309 8.93 -2.76 9.55
CA CYS A 309 8.67 -3.89 10.46
C CYS A 309 7.20 -4.32 10.54
N SER A 310 6.44 -4.10 9.47
CA SER A 310 5.02 -4.42 9.41
C SER A 310 4.76 -5.92 9.61
N LEU A 311 3.72 -6.25 10.38
CA LEU A 311 3.25 -7.63 10.53
C LEU A 311 2.55 -8.13 9.27
N HIS A 312 2.01 -7.22 8.48
CA HIS A 312 1.46 -7.46 7.14
C HIS A 312 1.55 -6.20 6.26
N GLU A 313 1.83 -6.40 4.99
CA GLU A 313 1.80 -5.37 3.94
C GLU A 313 1.25 -5.95 2.65
N GLU A 314 0.28 -5.29 2.05
CA GLU A 314 -0.21 -5.71 0.74
C GLU A 314 0.81 -5.43 -0.38
N PHE A 315 1.50 -4.31 -0.29
CA PHE A 315 2.58 -3.99 -1.22
C PHE A 315 3.85 -3.56 -0.48
N GLY A 316 3.90 -2.33 0.08
CA GLY A 316 5.07 -1.81 0.80
C GLY A 316 5.71 -0.59 0.12
N PHE A 317 4.94 0.45 -0.16
CA PHE A 317 5.44 1.69 -0.76
C PHE A 317 6.66 2.26 -0.04
N VAL A 318 6.68 2.20 1.30
CA VAL A 318 7.79 2.73 2.11
C VAL A 318 9.09 2.01 1.81
N ALA A 319 9.07 0.69 1.64
CA ALA A 319 10.27 -0.07 1.29
C ALA A 319 10.85 0.38 -0.05
N ILE A 320 10.02 0.50 -1.10
CA ILE A 320 10.49 0.97 -2.40
C ILE A 320 10.89 2.46 -2.39
N GLU A 321 10.32 3.29 -1.52
CA GLU A 321 10.77 4.68 -1.32
C GLU A 321 12.18 4.71 -0.72
N MET A 322 12.47 3.89 0.28
CA MET A 322 13.79 3.77 0.88
C MET A 322 14.81 3.23 -0.14
N MET A 323 14.46 2.16 -0.87
CA MET A 323 15.30 1.62 -1.95
C MET A 323 15.53 2.65 -3.06
N MET A 324 14.51 3.42 -3.45
CA MET A 324 14.64 4.54 -4.40
C MET A 324 15.72 5.53 -3.94
N HIS A 325 15.79 5.80 -2.65
CA HIS A 325 16.76 6.73 -2.06
C HIS A 325 18.12 6.09 -1.73
N LYS A 326 18.39 4.87 -2.21
CA LYS A 326 19.65 4.16 -1.95
C LYS A 326 19.92 4.02 -0.45
N LEU A 327 18.86 3.73 0.33
CA LEU A 327 18.92 3.46 1.76
C LEU A 327 18.85 1.95 1.96
N PRO A 328 19.80 1.32 2.68
CA PRO A 328 19.73 -0.11 2.97
C PRO A 328 18.53 -0.39 3.85
N VAL A 329 17.74 -1.40 3.50
CA VAL A 329 16.46 -1.69 4.16
C VAL A 329 16.48 -3.01 4.93
N ILE A 330 15.86 -2.98 6.10
CA ILE A 330 15.48 -4.16 6.86
C ILE A 330 13.96 -4.25 6.84
N VAL A 331 13.42 -5.36 6.33
CA VAL A 331 11.97 -5.54 6.22
C VAL A 331 11.54 -6.83 6.91
N THR A 332 10.28 -6.90 7.30
CA THR A 332 9.67 -8.17 7.70
C THR A 332 9.33 -9.01 6.47
N ASP A 333 9.53 -10.33 6.57
CA ASP A 333 9.25 -11.28 5.49
C ASP A 333 7.76 -11.62 5.46
N THR A 334 6.96 -10.70 4.92
CA THR A 334 5.50 -10.82 4.87
C THR A 334 4.91 -10.06 3.70
N GLY A 335 3.86 -10.63 3.09
CA GLY A 335 3.10 -9.99 2.02
C GLY A 335 3.99 -9.40 0.92
N GLY A 336 3.69 -8.19 0.48
CA GLY A 336 4.46 -7.49 -0.56
C GLY A 336 5.92 -7.22 -0.19
N LEU A 337 6.26 -7.06 1.10
CA LEU A 337 7.65 -6.86 1.52
C LEU A 337 8.53 -8.07 1.19
N ALA A 338 7.97 -9.28 1.32
CA ALA A 338 8.66 -10.51 0.95
C ALA A 338 9.03 -10.58 -0.53
N GLU A 339 8.26 -9.92 -1.38
CA GLU A 339 8.49 -9.85 -2.82
C GLU A 339 9.42 -8.70 -3.22
N ILE A 340 9.30 -7.56 -2.51
CA ILE A 340 10.08 -6.35 -2.79
C ILE A 340 11.55 -6.57 -2.51
N VAL A 341 11.88 -7.16 -1.37
CA VAL A 341 13.26 -7.35 -0.93
C VAL A 341 13.73 -8.77 -1.19
N GLU A 342 14.91 -8.90 -1.75
CA GLU A 342 15.66 -10.14 -1.86
C GLU A 342 16.67 -10.20 -0.72
N ASP A 343 16.49 -11.23 0.17
CA ASP A 343 17.24 -11.28 1.43
C ASP A 343 18.75 -11.38 1.20
N ASN A 344 19.51 -10.64 1.98
CA ASN A 344 20.96 -10.48 1.90
C ASN A 344 21.52 -9.92 0.57
N ILE A 345 20.64 -9.51 -0.36
CA ILE A 345 21.02 -8.93 -1.65
C ILE A 345 20.57 -7.47 -1.72
N SER A 346 19.27 -7.22 -1.72
CA SER A 346 18.67 -5.88 -1.85
C SER A 346 18.10 -5.32 -0.54
N GLY A 347 18.28 -6.04 0.55
CA GLY A 347 17.87 -5.73 1.92
C GLY A 347 18.01 -6.94 2.81
N LEU A 348 17.65 -6.80 4.08
CA LEU A 348 17.62 -7.91 5.04
C LEU A 348 16.18 -8.21 5.45
N LYS A 349 15.84 -9.50 5.59
CA LYS A 349 14.50 -9.93 5.98
C LYS A 349 14.46 -10.47 7.42
N ILE A 350 13.36 -10.20 8.11
CA ILE A 350 13.06 -10.72 9.44
C ILE A 350 11.77 -11.52 9.36
N PRO A 351 11.75 -12.80 9.74
CA PRO A 351 10.54 -13.60 9.66
C PRO A 351 9.44 -13.09 10.61
N VAL A 352 8.21 -13.07 10.13
CA VAL A 352 7.00 -12.89 10.94
C VAL A 352 6.50 -14.27 11.33
N ARG A 353 6.19 -14.46 12.61
CA ARG A 353 5.72 -15.72 13.18
C ARG A 353 4.37 -15.55 13.86
N THR A 354 3.59 -16.62 13.92
CA THR A 354 2.40 -16.69 14.75
C THR A 354 2.73 -17.46 16.03
N ILE A 355 2.65 -16.79 17.20
CA ILE A 355 2.89 -17.37 18.50
C ILE A 355 1.62 -17.20 19.33
N LYS A 356 1.05 -18.32 19.83
CA LYS A 356 -0.22 -18.30 20.59
C LYS A 356 -1.34 -17.50 19.87
N GLY A 357 -1.44 -17.66 18.55
CA GLY A 357 -2.46 -17.01 17.71
C GLY A 357 -2.22 -15.51 17.42
N LYS A 358 -1.08 -14.95 17.84
CA LYS A 358 -0.71 -13.55 17.54
C LYS A 358 0.48 -13.49 16.61
N ARG A 359 0.39 -12.62 15.62
CA ARG A 359 1.50 -12.31 14.71
C ARG A 359 2.55 -11.50 15.46
N CYS A 360 3.80 -11.85 15.33
CA CYS A 360 4.90 -11.18 16.00
C CYS A 360 6.20 -11.22 15.19
N VAL A 361 7.10 -10.30 15.52
CA VAL A 361 8.45 -10.19 14.98
C VAL A 361 9.46 -10.39 16.09
N ASP A 362 10.54 -11.12 15.82
CA ASP A 362 11.62 -11.30 16.77
C ASP A 362 12.48 -10.03 16.88
N SER A 363 12.22 -9.26 17.96
CA SER A 363 12.94 -8.01 18.21
C SER A 363 14.46 -8.21 18.43
N ALA A 364 14.89 -9.40 18.91
CA ALA A 364 16.32 -9.67 19.07
C ALA A 364 16.99 -9.86 17.71
N LYS A 365 16.35 -10.60 16.78
CA LYS A 365 16.85 -10.72 15.41
C LYS A 365 16.82 -9.39 14.67
N MET A 366 15.81 -8.54 14.93
CA MET A 366 15.75 -7.19 14.37
C MET A 366 16.93 -6.35 14.84
N ALA A 367 17.23 -6.36 16.14
CA ALA A 367 18.39 -5.67 16.71
C ALA A 367 19.68 -6.15 16.06
N GLN A 368 19.92 -7.47 16.02
CA GLN A 368 21.11 -8.05 15.38
C GLN A 368 21.31 -7.62 13.93
N LYS A 369 20.22 -7.56 13.12
CA LYS A 369 20.32 -7.10 11.73
C LYS A 369 20.58 -5.59 11.62
N ILE A 370 20.04 -4.78 12.52
CA ILE A 370 20.34 -3.34 12.60
C ILE A 370 21.82 -3.16 12.98
N GLU A 371 22.29 -3.78 14.07
CA GLU A 371 23.68 -3.73 14.52
C GLU A 371 24.64 -4.21 13.42
N PHE A 372 24.29 -5.29 12.72
CA PHE A 372 25.09 -5.82 11.62
C PHE A 372 25.31 -4.77 10.53
N LEU A 373 24.26 -4.09 10.07
CA LEU A 373 24.42 -3.04 9.03
C LEU A 373 25.11 -1.78 9.56
N LEU A 374 24.86 -1.38 10.81
CA LEU A 374 25.53 -0.21 11.42
C LEU A 374 27.04 -0.43 11.57
N ASN A 375 27.46 -1.66 11.84
CA ASN A 375 28.87 -2.01 12.07
C ASN A 375 29.59 -2.49 10.80
N ASN A 376 28.88 -2.68 9.67
CA ASN A 376 29.44 -3.11 8.39
C ASN A 376 29.01 -2.18 7.24
N PRO A 377 29.56 -0.94 7.19
CA PRO A 377 29.11 0.09 6.24
C PRO A 377 29.31 -0.31 4.76
N ASP A 378 30.31 -1.10 4.44
CA ASP A 378 30.55 -1.60 3.08
C ASP A 378 29.42 -2.52 2.64
N VAL A 379 29.02 -3.46 3.50
CA VAL A 379 27.86 -4.36 3.23
C VAL A 379 26.58 -3.56 3.12
N ALA A 380 26.36 -2.60 4.01
CA ALA A 380 25.20 -1.70 3.96
C ALA A 380 25.15 -0.92 2.65
N SER A 381 26.29 -0.41 2.18
CA SER A 381 26.41 0.31 0.91
C SER A 381 26.11 -0.58 -0.31
N GLU A 382 26.59 -1.83 -0.31
CA GLU A 382 26.30 -2.81 -1.37
C GLU A 382 24.82 -3.16 -1.41
N ILE A 383 24.20 -3.49 -0.27
CA ILE A 383 22.77 -3.75 -0.14
C ILE A 383 21.95 -2.55 -0.62
N ALA A 384 22.34 -1.34 -0.27
CA ALA A 384 21.68 -0.12 -0.69
C ALA A 384 21.76 0.09 -2.21
N LYS A 385 22.91 -0.20 -2.81
CA LYS A 385 23.11 -0.16 -4.28
C LYS A 385 22.20 -1.18 -4.96
N ASN A 386 22.23 -2.44 -4.54
CA ASN A 386 21.41 -3.51 -5.10
C ASN A 386 19.91 -3.22 -4.91
N GLY A 387 19.52 -2.65 -3.76
CA GLY A 387 18.15 -2.18 -3.51
C GLY A 387 17.72 -1.11 -4.51
N ARG A 388 18.59 -0.14 -4.79
CA ARG A 388 18.34 0.91 -5.77
C ARG A 388 18.21 0.36 -7.19
N GLU A 389 19.08 -0.56 -7.59
CA GLU A 389 19.02 -1.22 -8.89
C GLU A 389 17.69 -1.99 -9.05
N ARG A 390 17.31 -2.77 -8.03
CA ARG A 390 16.03 -3.49 -8.01
C ARG A 390 14.82 -2.55 -8.07
N PHE A 391 14.87 -1.37 -7.40
CA PHE A 391 13.84 -0.34 -7.56
C PHE A 391 13.71 0.09 -9.02
N MET A 392 14.82 0.40 -9.69
CA MET A 392 14.83 0.84 -11.09
C MET A 392 14.29 -0.25 -12.04
N GLU A 393 14.64 -1.51 -11.79
CA GLU A 393 14.25 -2.63 -12.62
C GLU A 393 12.78 -3.04 -12.46
N LYS A 394 12.20 -2.91 -11.25
CA LYS A 394 10.89 -3.50 -10.95
C LYS A 394 9.82 -2.49 -10.52
N TYR A 395 10.21 -1.35 -9.93
CA TYR A 395 9.29 -0.44 -9.24
C TYR A 395 9.36 1.00 -9.76
N GLU A 396 10.17 1.29 -10.79
CA GLU A 396 10.15 2.58 -11.46
C GLU A 396 8.89 2.71 -12.33
N ILE A 397 8.33 3.92 -12.38
CA ILE A 397 7.00 4.24 -12.91
C ILE A 397 6.79 3.87 -14.39
N SER A 398 7.86 3.79 -15.19
CA SER A 398 7.78 3.44 -16.62
C SER A 398 7.23 2.03 -16.84
N LEU A 399 7.60 1.07 -15.99
CA LEU A 399 7.11 -0.31 -16.05
C LEU A 399 5.62 -0.40 -15.71
N PHE A 400 5.21 0.29 -14.64
CA PHE A 400 3.81 0.40 -14.26
C PHE A 400 3.00 1.02 -15.41
N LYS A 401 3.49 2.14 -15.97
CA LYS A 401 2.85 2.79 -17.11
C LYS A 401 2.67 1.81 -18.28
N LYS A 402 3.74 1.10 -18.67
CA LYS A 402 3.70 0.13 -19.78
C LYS A 402 2.61 -0.93 -19.55
N LYS A 403 2.62 -1.59 -18.38
CA LYS A 403 1.66 -2.64 -18.04
C LYS A 403 0.21 -2.13 -17.97
N MET A 404 -0.01 -0.94 -17.39
CA MET A 404 -1.36 -0.37 -17.28
C MET A 404 -1.91 0.07 -18.65
N VAL A 405 -1.09 0.65 -19.51
CA VAL A 405 -1.48 0.99 -20.88
C VAL A 405 -1.81 -0.28 -21.67
N GLU A 406 -0.97 -1.30 -21.58
CA GLU A 406 -1.20 -2.59 -22.23
C GLU A 406 -2.51 -3.23 -21.75
N LEU A 407 -2.78 -3.21 -20.45
CA LEU A 407 -4.04 -3.69 -19.86
C LEU A 407 -5.25 -2.95 -20.48
N TYR A 408 -5.21 -1.62 -20.52
CA TYR A 408 -6.31 -0.83 -21.08
C TYR A 408 -6.49 -0.99 -22.58
N LEU A 409 -5.43 -1.30 -23.32
CA LEU A 409 -5.51 -1.53 -24.77
C LEU A 409 -6.01 -2.94 -25.12
N ASN A 410 -5.90 -3.90 -24.20
CA ASN A 410 -6.22 -5.32 -24.46
C ASN A 410 -7.49 -5.83 -23.76
N ILE A 411 -8.19 -4.96 -23.02
CA ILE A 411 -9.43 -5.33 -22.33
C ILE A 411 -10.65 -5.28 -23.23
#